data_9758837216df4b58d0ec2148f03b4639
#
_entry.id   9758837216df4b58d0ec2148f03b4639
#
_cell.length_a   1.000
_cell.length_b   1.000
_cell.length_c   1.000
_cell.angle_alpha   90.00
_cell.angle_beta   90.00
_cell.angle_gamma   90.00
#
_symmetry.space_group_name_H-M   'P 1'
#
loop_
_entity.id
_entity.type
_entity.pdbx_description
1 polymer ?
#
loop_
_entity_poly.entity_id
_entity_poly.type
_entity_poly.pdbx_seq_one_letter_code
_entity_poly.pdbx_strand_id
1 'polypeptide(L)'
;RLERLFEHILKRCYVNMPECYRGWLLTIFDQRRDINKLFRQSPSLKRHFLKMFDDCFETSLKRIKIEYPDHQFPNTWQFGRDIDMILNADFWE
;
A
#
# COMPACT_ATOMS: atom_id res chain seq x y z
N ARG A 1 -6.77 -5.06 -4.09
CA ARG A 1 -6.96 -4.09 -3.00
C ARG A 1 -5.67 -3.84 -2.22
N LEU A 2 -5.08 -4.87 -1.62
CA LEU A 2 -3.84 -4.72 -0.88
C LEU A 2 -2.69 -4.34 -1.81
N GLU A 3 -2.58 -4.96 -2.97
CA GLU A 3 -1.55 -4.62 -3.95
C GLU A 3 -1.70 -3.16 -4.40
N ARG A 4 -2.92 -2.73 -4.70
CA ARG A 4 -3.17 -1.36 -5.12
C ARG A 4 -2.86 -0.37 -4.01
N LEU A 5 -3.16 -0.73 -2.75
CA LEU A 5 -2.80 0.10 -1.60
C LEU A 5 -1.29 0.23 -1.48
N PHE A 6 -0.55 -0.88 -1.54
CA PHE A 6 0.91 -0.86 -1.47
C PHE A 6 1.53 -0.03 -2.60
N GLU A 7 1.04 -0.21 -3.83
CA GLU A 7 1.55 0.56 -4.96
C GLU A 7 1.44 2.06 -4.72
N HIS A 8 0.30 2.51 -4.22
CA HIS A 8 0.07 3.94 -4.04
C HIS A 8 0.79 4.50 -2.82
N ILE A 9 0.95 3.72 -1.76
CA ILE A 9 1.78 4.13 -0.62
C ILE A 9 3.24 4.28 -1.08
N LEU A 10 3.75 3.32 -1.85
CA LEU A 10 5.11 3.39 -2.38
C LEU A 10 5.31 4.60 -3.30
N LYS A 11 4.35 4.87 -4.17
CA LYS A 11 4.39 6.06 -5.02
C LYS A 11 4.47 7.33 -4.18
N ARG A 12 3.58 7.44 -3.20
CA ARG A 12 3.53 8.64 -2.38
C ARG A 12 4.79 8.83 -1.55
N CYS A 13 5.43 7.75 -1.09
CA CYS A 13 6.64 7.81 -0.29
C CYS A 13 7.90 8.06 -1.11
N TYR A 14 8.00 7.48 -2.29
CA TYR A 14 9.27 7.42 -3.02
C TYR A 14 9.29 8.09 -4.40
N VAL A 15 8.15 8.46 -4.94
CA VAL A 15 8.07 9.15 -6.23
C VAL A 15 7.74 10.61 -6.02
N ASN A 16 8.66 11.50 -6.42
CA ASN A 16 8.49 12.95 -6.24
C ASN A 16 7.73 13.54 -7.43
N MET A 17 6.41 13.41 -7.38
CA MET A 17 5.49 14.00 -8.37
C MET A 17 4.31 14.64 -7.65
N PRO A 18 4.52 15.82 -7.05
CA PRO A 18 3.48 16.48 -6.22
C PRO A 18 2.14 16.67 -6.93
N GLU A 19 2.15 16.85 -8.23
CA GLU A 19 0.93 16.98 -9.04
C GLU A 19 0.06 15.73 -9.01
N CYS A 20 0.64 14.57 -8.66
CA CYS A 20 -0.09 13.30 -8.58
C CYS A 20 -0.51 12.93 -7.15
N TYR A 21 -0.01 13.64 -6.14
CA TYR A 21 -0.20 13.25 -4.74
C TYR A 21 -1.67 13.18 -4.34
N ARG A 22 -2.48 14.12 -4.78
CA ARG A 22 -3.91 14.13 -4.43
C ARG A 22 -4.61 12.87 -4.94
N GLY A 23 -4.36 12.51 -6.20
CA GLY A 23 -4.94 11.29 -6.77
C GLY A 23 -4.48 10.04 -6.05
N TRP A 24 -3.18 9.95 -5.71
CA TRP A 24 -2.65 8.82 -4.98
C TRP A 24 -3.25 8.72 -3.58
N LEU A 25 -3.41 9.84 -2.89
CA LEU A 25 -4.03 9.87 -1.56
C LEU A 25 -5.50 9.43 -1.59
N LEU A 26 -6.23 9.82 -2.63
CA LEU A 26 -7.62 9.37 -2.81
C LEU A 26 -7.70 7.86 -3.02
N THR A 27 -6.80 7.31 -3.83
CA THR A 27 -6.74 5.86 -4.02
C THR A 27 -6.40 5.13 -2.74
N ILE A 28 -5.43 5.65 -1.97
CA ILE A 28 -5.07 5.10 -0.67
C ILE A 28 -6.28 5.11 0.27
N PHE A 29 -6.98 6.22 0.34
CA PHE A 29 -8.19 6.36 1.15
C PHE A 29 -9.24 5.32 0.77
N ASP A 30 -9.53 5.19 -0.53
CA ASP A 30 -10.56 4.28 -1.02
C ASP A 30 -10.20 2.82 -0.74
N GLN A 31 -8.94 2.44 -0.97
CA GLN A 31 -8.49 1.07 -0.71
C GLN A 31 -8.53 0.74 0.79
N ARG A 32 -8.11 1.67 1.63
CA ARG A 32 -8.18 1.51 3.08
C ARG A 32 -9.62 1.34 3.57
N ARG A 33 -10.53 2.14 3.05
CA ARG A 33 -11.95 2.04 3.36
C ARG A 33 -12.49 0.66 3.00
N ASP A 34 -12.19 0.18 1.80
CA ASP A 34 -12.68 -1.11 1.31
C ASP A 34 -12.13 -2.27 2.15
N ILE A 35 -10.85 -2.21 2.50
CA ILE A 35 -10.22 -3.24 3.34
C ILE A 35 -10.83 -3.25 4.75
N ASN A 36 -11.01 -2.07 5.34
CA ASN A 36 -11.65 -1.95 6.65
C ASN A 36 -13.06 -2.54 6.66
N LYS A 37 -13.80 -2.30 5.59
CA LYS A 37 -15.16 -2.84 5.43
C LYS A 37 -15.13 -4.37 5.38
N LEU A 38 -14.18 -4.94 4.64
CA LEU A 38 -14.02 -6.39 4.57
C LEU A 38 -13.71 -6.99 5.94
N PHE A 39 -12.84 -6.34 6.71
CA PHE A 39 -12.47 -6.83 8.04
C PHE A 39 -13.64 -6.78 9.03
N ARG A 40 -14.52 -5.79 8.88
CA ARG A 40 -15.73 -5.74 9.72
C ARG A 40 -16.72 -6.84 9.36
N GLN A 41 -16.81 -7.20 8.07
CA GLN A 41 -17.69 -8.27 7.62
C GLN A 41 -17.13 -9.65 7.95
N SER A 42 -15.81 -9.82 7.90
CA SER A 42 -15.14 -11.10 8.13
C SER A 42 -13.83 -10.86 8.87
N PRO A 43 -13.86 -10.80 10.23
CA PRO A 43 -12.64 -10.53 11.00
C PRO A 43 -11.50 -11.51 10.75
N SER A 44 -11.80 -12.75 10.34
CA SER A 44 -10.78 -13.75 10.02
C SER A 44 -9.91 -13.37 8.83
N LEU A 45 -10.37 -12.42 8.00
CA LEU A 45 -9.59 -11.94 6.86
C LEU A 45 -8.32 -11.21 7.26
N LYS A 46 -8.26 -10.67 8.48
CA LYS A 46 -7.03 -10.03 8.97
C LYS A 46 -5.86 -11.01 8.98
N ARG A 47 -6.11 -12.24 9.42
CA ARG A 47 -5.09 -13.29 9.43
C ARG A 47 -4.67 -13.64 8.01
N HIS A 48 -5.63 -13.78 7.12
CA HIS A 48 -5.36 -14.06 5.71
C HIS A 48 -4.53 -12.92 5.07
N PHE A 49 -4.88 -11.70 5.39
CA PHE A 49 -4.17 -10.50 4.93
C PHE A 49 -2.68 -10.58 5.29
N LEU A 50 -2.38 -10.95 6.55
CA LEU A 50 -0.99 -11.06 7.00
C LEU A 50 -0.24 -12.17 6.27
N LYS A 51 -0.91 -13.27 5.92
CA LYS A 51 -0.31 -14.34 5.13
C LYS A 51 0.03 -13.90 3.71
N MET A 52 -0.78 -13.03 3.13
CA MET A 52 -0.60 -12.54 1.77
C MET A 52 0.28 -11.30 1.67
N PHE A 53 0.74 -10.77 2.80
CA PHE A 53 1.45 -9.50 2.86
C PHE A 53 2.66 -9.49 1.94
N ASP A 54 3.55 -10.46 2.08
CA ASP A 54 4.81 -10.49 1.32
C ASP A 54 4.57 -10.66 -0.17
N ASP A 55 3.64 -11.53 -0.56
CA ASP A 55 3.30 -11.74 -1.97
C ASP A 55 2.72 -10.48 -2.58
N CYS A 56 1.82 -9.82 -1.88
CA CYS A 56 1.21 -8.57 -2.35
C CYS A 56 2.23 -7.45 -2.46
N PHE A 57 3.11 -7.32 -1.48
CA PHE A 57 4.17 -6.31 -1.52
C PHE A 57 5.12 -6.58 -2.70
N GLU A 58 5.56 -7.82 -2.88
CA GLU A 58 6.48 -8.17 -3.96
C GLU A 58 5.86 -7.89 -5.33
N THR A 59 4.60 -8.25 -5.53
CA THR A 59 3.89 -7.97 -6.78
C THR A 59 3.76 -6.46 -7.00
N SER A 60 3.40 -5.72 -5.95
CA SER A 60 3.28 -4.26 -6.02
C SER A 60 4.61 -3.62 -6.39
N LEU A 61 5.69 -4.09 -5.80
CA LEU A 61 7.02 -3.58 -6.06
C LEU A 61 7.43 -3.81 -7.53
N LYS A 62 7.14 -5.00 -8.07
CA LYS A 62 7.42 -5.28 -9.47
C LYS A 62 6.65 -4.35 -10.40
N ARG A 63 5.37 -4.14 -10.12
CA ARG A 63 4.53 -3.27 -10.94
C ARG A 63 5.02 -1.82 -10.91
N ILE A 64 5.35 -1.32 -9.73
CA ILE A 64 5.78 0.07 -9.58
C ILE A 64 7.14 0.31 -10.24
N LYS A 65 8.02 -0.67 -10.23
CA LYS A 65 9.30 -0.57 -10.93
C LYS A 65 9.15 -0.51 -12.44
N ILE A 66 8.13 -1.17 -12.98
CA ILE A 66 7.80 -1.08 -14.41
C ILE A 66 7.26 0.31 -14.74
N GLU A 67 6.38 0.84 -13.87
CA GLU A 67 5.76 2.14 -14.08
C GLU A 67 6.76 3.30 -13.92
N TYR A 68 7.71 3.17 -12.99
CA TYR A 68 8.70 4.19 -12.68
C TYR A 68 10.11 3.60 -12.68
N PRO A 69 10.63 3.24 -13.89
CA PRO A 69 11.92 2.51 -13.97
C PRO A 69 13.13 3.34 -13.52
N ASP A 70 13.01 4.67 -13.51
CA ASP A 70 14.11 5.56 -13.13
C ASP A 70 14.11 5.93 -11.66
N HIS A 71 13.16 5.41 -10.88
CA HIS A 71 13.06 5.69 -9.45
C HIS A 71 13.62 4.53 -8.63
N GLN A 72 14.10 4.87 -7.42
CA GLN A 72 14.61 3.89 -6.48
C GLN A 72 13.54 3.54 -5.46
N PHE A 73 13.31 2.24 -5.26
CA PHE A 73 12.38 1.73 -4.26
C PHE A 73 13.10 0.74 -3.35
N PRO A 74 12.74 0.69 -2.05
CA PRO A 74 13.32 -0.31 -1.16
C PRO A 74 12.87 -1.71 -1.55
N ASN A 75 13.74 -2.69 -1.39
CA ASN A 75 13.41 -4.08 -1.72
C ASN A 75 12.51 -4.75 -0.69
N THR A 76 12.40 -4.16 0.50
CA THR A 76 11.55 -4.67 1.58
C THR A 76 10.67 -3.56 2.12
N TRP A 77 9.51 -3.93 2.67
CA TRP A 77 8.58 -3.00 3.30
C TRP A 77 9.22 -2.40 4.56
N GLN A 78 9.28 -1.07 4.62
CA GLN A 78 10.03 -0.35 5.64
C GLN A 78 9.19 0.10 6.86
N PHE A 79 7.89 -0.12 6.83
CA PHE A 79 6.98 0.52 7.79
C PHE A 79 6.32 -0.46 8.77
N GLY A 80 6.87 -1.68 8.88
CA GLY A 80 6.32 -2.69 9.78
C GLY A 80 5.07 -3.36 9.25
N ARG A 81 4.62 -4.38 9.97
CA ARG A 81 3.50 -5.22 9.55
C ARG A 81 2.27 -5.07 10.43
N ASP A 82 2.19 -3.99 11.18
CA ASP A 82 1.00 -3.67 11.97
C ASP A 82 -0.11 -3.25 11.03
N ILE A 83 -1.15 -4.06 10.95
CA ILE A 83 -2.25 -3.83 10.02
C ILE A 83 -2.99 -2.53 10.31
N ASP A 84 -3.09 -2.13 11.57
CA ASP A 84 -3.74 -0.88 11.93
C ASP A 84 -2.95 0.31 11.40
N MET A 85 -1.62 0.24 11.45
CA MET A 85 -0.75 1.26 10.88
C MET A 85 -0.89 1.32 9.36
N ILE A 86 -0.91 0.16 8.70
CA ILE A 86 -1.06 0.08 7.24
C ILE A 86 -2.37 0.74 6.80
N LEU A 87 -3.41 0.62 7.60
CA LEU A 87 -4.73 1.15 7.27
C LEU A 87 -4.94 2.60 7.69
N ASN A 88 -4.08 3.17 8.55
CA ASN A 88 -4.35 4.48 9.14
C ASN A 88 -3.17 5.45 9.13
N ALA A 89 -1.93 4.98 9.06
CA ALA A 89 -0.78 5.86 9.19
C ALA A 89 -0.42 6.57 7.89
N ASP A 90 0.10 7.78 8.02
CA ASP A 90 0.59 8.58 6.89
C ASP A 90 2.11 8.38 6.79
N PHE A 91 2.53 7.30 6.15
CA PHE A 91 3.94 6.89 6.07
C PHE A 91 4.84 7.88 5.35
N TRP A 92 4.26 8.80 4.59
CA TRP A 92 4.98 9.81 3.80
C TRP A 92 5.25 11.12 4.54
N GLU A 93 4.80 11.24 5.78
CA GLU A 93 5.05 12.41 6.62
C GLU A 93 6.33 12.31 7.43
#